data_fa5954b9ff410a477543e317ef4e6766
#
_entry.id   fa5954b9ff410a477543e317ef4e6766
#
_cell.length_a   1.000
_cell.length_b   1.000
_cell.length_c   1.000
_cell.angle_alpha   90.00
_cell.angle_beta   90.00
_cell.angle_gamma   90.00
#
_symmetry.space_group_name_H-M   'P 1'
#
loop_
_entity.id
_entity.type
_entity.pdbx_description
1 polymer ?
#
loop_
_entity_poly.entity_id
_entity_poly.type
_entity_poly.pdbx_seq_one_letter_code
_entity_poly.pdbx_strand_id
1 'polypeptide(L)'
;MSKRPLVLFSSGLDSTFLLYLKAKSGQPVDHFYIDGGQGERKIKVEEEARYRVIDALKKLFPDVPFRSVSTPVSKVKFADAVSAGWRQPLAWLVGALEVVDPSRHSCVEIGYVIGDEMTQQIHNLQTAWAALWPIVKIGEMVPLTFPLTLTSKFQIIEALPAEVYAATWSCELPIHDVFKGVTECGRCRACETRKLEVLRYKMRTGRDLEAVHAEQLAVIEAREK
;
A
#
# COMPACT_ATOMS: atom_id res chain seq x y z
N MET A 1 13.03 -23.13 1.74
CA MET A 1 12.23 -22.05 2.35
C MET A 1 10.91 -21.92 1.58
N SER A 2 9.79 -21.69 2.26
CA SER A 2 8.51 -21.44 1.57
C SER A 2 8.56 -20.12 0.82
N LYS A 3 7.99 -20.08 -0.38
CA LYS A 3 7.83 -18.85 -1.16
C LYS A 3 6.89 -17.88 -0.42
N ARG A 4 7.11 -16.56 -0.59
CA ARG A 4 6.35 -15.49 0.08
C ARG A 4 5.63 -14.62 -0.93
N PRO A 5 4.53 -13.98 -0.60
CA PRO A 5 3.97 -12.92 -1.43
C PRO A 5 4.90 -11.71 -1.47
N LEU A 6 4.92 -11.04 -2.62
CA LEU A 6 5.60 -9.76 -2.84
C LEU A 6 4.53 -8.68 -3.01
N VAL A 7 4.41 -7.78 -2.05
CA VAL A 7 3.37 -6.75 -2.03
C VAL A 7 3.91 -5.41 -2.49
N LEU A 8 3.26 -4.78 -3.47
CA LEU A 8 3.48 -3.36 -3.79
C LEU A 8 2.94 -2.51 -2.65
N PHE A 9 3.85 -1.82 -1.95
CA PHE A 9 3.54 -1.11 -0.72
C PHE A 9 3.86 0.39 -0.83
N SER A 10 2.84 1.21 -1.02
CA SER A 10 2.92 2.66 -1.11
C SER A 10 2.63 3.41 0.19
N SER A 11 2.40 2.72 1.31
CA SER A 11 1.86 3.25 2.57
C SER A 11 0.41 3.75 2.51
N GLY A 12 -0.23 3.68 1.35
CA GLY A 12 -1.67 3.95 1.21
C GLY A 12 -2.51 2.91 1.96
N LEU A 13 -3.78 3.27 2.22
CA LEU A 13 -4.72 2.45 2.98
C LEU A 13 -4.81 1.01 2.44
N ASP A 14 -4.94 0.86 1.13
CA ASP A 14 -5.22 -0.42 0.47
C ASP A 14 -3.98 -1.35 0.54
N SER A 15 -2.80 -0.84 0.22
CA SER A 15 -1.55 -1.62 0.29
C SER A 15 -1.14 -1.94 1.74
N THR A 16 -1.45 -1.06 2.68
CA THR A 16 -1.29 -1.31 4.12
C THR A 16 -2.20 -2.45 4.58
N PHE A 17 -3.43 -2.47 4.11
CA PHE A 17 -4.37 -3.54 4.46
C PHE A 17 -3.93 -4.91 3.94
N LEU A 18 -3.33 -4.98 2.75
CA LEU A 18 -2.70 -6.23 2.27
C LEU A 18 -1.63 -6.74 3.25
N LEU A 19 -0.71 -5.87 3.68
CA LEU A 19 0.31 -6.26 4.66
C LEU A 19 -0.31 -6.70 5.99
N TYR A 20 -1.33 -5.98 6.47
CA TYR A 20 -2.06 -6.35 7.68
C TYR A 20 -2.70 -7.73 7.58
N LEU A 21 -3.36 -8.05 6.46
CA LEU A 21 -3.99 -9.37 6.26
C LEU A 21 -2.94 -10.49 6.26
N LYS A 22 -1.78 -10.29 5.63
CA LYS A 22 -0.67 -11.26 5.67
C LYS A 22 -0.16 -11.44 7.09
N ALA A 23 0.09 -10.35 7.80
CA ALA A 23 0.55 -10.40 9.19
C ALA A 23 -0.45 -11.10 10.11
N LYS A 24 -1.73 -10.77 9.98
CA LYS A 24 -2.82 -11.39 10.75
C LYS A 24 -2.94 -12.89 10.53
N SER A 25 -2.59 -13.37 9.34
CA SER A 25 -2.52 -14.82 9.03
C SER A 25 -1.19 -15.47 9.39
N GLY A 26 -0.25 -14.75 10.01
CA GLY A 26 1.09 -15.25 10.34
C GLY A 26 1.99 -15.47 9.12
N GLN A 27 1.62 -14.92 7.95
CA GLN A 27 2.34 -15.14 6.71
C GLN A 27 3.49 -14.15 6.56
N PRO A 28 4.76 -14.59 6.45
CA PRO A 28 5.87 -13.74 6.08
C PRO A 28 5.63 -13.06 4.75
N VAL A 29 5.98 -11.76 4.65
CA VAL A 29 5.73 -10.96 3.47
C VAL A 29 6.97 -10.17 3.06
N ASP A 30 7.23 -10.18 1.76
CA ASP A 30 8.18 -9.28 1.13
C ASP A 30 7.41 -8.10 0.53
N HIS A 31 7.94 -6.89 0.66
CA HIS A 31 7.30 -5.70 0.11
C HIS A 31 8.29 -4.83 -0.64
N PHE A 32 7.81 -4.10 -1.63
CA PHE A 32 8.61 -3.18 -2.43
C PHE A 32 7.82 -1.89 -2.70
N TYR A 33 8.55 -0.84 -3.01
CA TYR A 33 8.01 0.45 -3.40
C TYR A 33 8.67 0.91 -4.70
N ILE A 34 7.90 1.59 -5.52
CA ILE A 34 8.39 2.16 -6.77
C ILE A 34 8.19 3.67 -6.72
N ASP A 35 9.29 4.39 -6.87
CA ASP A 35 9.27 5.82 -7.11
C ASP A 35 8.79 6.09 -8.54
N GLY A 36 7.54 6.53 -8.67
CA GLY A 36 6.92 6.87 -9.96
C GLY A 36 7.21 8.30 -10.43
N GLY A 37 8.20 8.99 -9.85
CA GLY A 37 8.49 10.39 -10.18
C GLY A 37 7.45 11.38 -9.65
N GLN A 38 6.84 11.06 -8.53
CA GLN A 38 5.72 11.82 -7.93
C GLN A 38 6.16 13.08 -7.18
N GLY A 39 7.44 13.45 -7.31
CA GLY A 39 8.06 14.58 -6.63
C GLY A 39 8.68 14.21 -5.27
N GLU A 40 9.85 14.78 -4.99
CA GLU A 40 10.68 14.44 -3.81
C GLU A 40 9.91 14.53 -2.48
N ARG A 41 9.04 15.54 -2.34
CA ARG A 41 8.25 15.73 -1.11
C ARG A 41 7.30 14.58 -0.86
N LYS A 42 6.58 14.12 -1.89
CA LYS A 42 5.66 12.99 -1.77
C LYS A 42 6.42 11.71 -1.45
N ILE A 43 7.51 11.45 -2.16
CA ILE A 43 8.37 10.28 -1.95
C ILE A 43 8.85 10.21 -0.50
N LYS A 44 9.32 11.33 0.05
CA LYS A 44 9.81 11.40 1.44
C LYS A 44 8.72 11.07 2.46
N VAL A 45 7.53 11.68 2.34
CA VAL A 45 6.44 11.40 3.29
C VAL A 45 5.87 10.00 3.15
N GLU A 46 5.81 9.44 1.94
CA GLU A 46 5.45 8.04 1.74
C GLU A 46 6.48 7.09 2.34
N GLU A 47 7.77 7.43 2.24
CA GLU A 47 8.83 6.66 2.87
C GLU A 47 8.69 6.65 4.39
N GLU A 48 8.53 7.82 5.01
CA GLU A 48 8.30 7.94 6.45
C GLU A 48 7.04 7.20 6.89
N ALA A 49 5.96 7.27 6.11
CA ALA A 49 4.73 6.53 6.39
C ALA A 49 4.93 5.02 6.27
N ARG A 50 5.70 4.53 5.29
CA ARG A 50 6.04 3.09 5.19
C ARG A 50 6.76 2.60 6.43
N TYR A 51 7.72 3.36 6.97
CA TYR A 51 8.39 3.01 8.21
C TYR A 51 7.41 2.94 9.40
N ARG A 52 6.54 3.95 9.55
CA ARG A 52 5.53 3.96 10.63
C ARG A 52 4.56 2.77 10.53
N VAL A 53 4.07 2.46 9.33
CA VAL A 53 3.17 1.31 9.12
C VAL A 53 3.86 -0.01 9.45
N ILE A 54 5.09 -0.22 8.99
CA ILE A 54 5.84 -1.46 9.27
C ILE A 54 6.13 -1.57 10.77
N ASP A 55 6.46 -0.46 11.44
CA ASP A 55 6.69 -0.46 12.89
C ASP A 55 5.41 -0.82 13.66
N ALA A 56 4.27 -0.23 13.31
CA ALA A 56 2.97 -0.55 13.89
C ALA A 56 2.61 -2.04 13.67
N LEU A 57 2.82 -2.55 12.44
CA LEU A 57 2.56 -3.96 12.14
C LEU A 57 3.49 -4.91 12.92
N LYS A 58 4.77 -4.57 13.09
CA LYS A 58 5.73 -5.36 13.88
C LYS A 58 5.38 -5.39 15.36
N LYS A 59 4.84 -4.30 15.91
CA LYS A 59 4.36 -4.28 17.31
C LYS A 59 3.17 -5.21 17.51
N LEU A 60 2.24 -5.24 16.55
CA LEU A 60 1.07 -6.12 16.61
C LEU A 60 1.39 -7.58 16.30
N PHE A 61 2.36 -7.83 15.43
CA PHE A 61 2.72 -9.15 14.92
C PHE A 61 4.24 -9.37 14.97
N PRO A 62 4.84 -9.45 16.18
CA PRO A 62 6.29 -9.48 16.35
C PRO A 62 6.97 -10.68 15.68
N ASP A 63 6.26 -11.79 15.55
CA ASP A 63 6.79 -13.03 14.97
C ASP A 63 6.69 -13.08 13.43
N VAL A 64 6.05 -12.07 12.80
CA VAL A 64 5.87 -12.04 11.35
C VAL A 64 6.99 -11.24 10.68
N PRO A 65 7.82 -11.86 9.82
CA PRO A 65 8.87 -11.15 9.11
C PRO A 65 8.31 -10.27 7.99
N PHE A 66 8.62 -8.97 8.05
CA PHE A 66 8.42 -8.00 6.97
C PHE A 66 9.78 -7.65 6.37
N ARG A 67 9.99 -7.96 5.10
CA ARG A 67 11.23 -7.65 4.42
C ARG A 67 11.01 -6.67 3.28
N SER A 68 11.69 -5.54 3.34
CA SER A 68 11.78 -4.63 2.20
C SER A 68 12.69 -5.23 1.13
N VAL A 69 12.19 -5.30 -0.09
CA VAL A 69 13.00 -5.63 -1.27
C VAL A 69 13.37 -4.32 -1.92
N SER A 70 14.64 -3.92 -1.76
CA SER A 70 15.15 -2.73 -2.45
C SER A 70 15.17 -2.97 -3.95
N THR A 71 14.69 -2.01 -4.71
CA THR A 71 14.69 -2.05 -6.16
C THR A 71 15.62 -0.97 -6.72
N PRO A 72 16.49 -1.33 -7.67
CA PRO A 72 17.23 -0.35 -8.44
C PRO A 72 16.31 0.62 -9.21
N VAL A 73 15.09 0.22 -9.55
CA VAL A 73 14.07 1.03 -10.22
C VAL A 73 13.66 2.23 -9.38
N SER A 74 13.75 2.16 -8.06
CA SER A 74 13.55 3.35 -7.23
C SER A 74 14.55 4.48 -7.57
N LYS A 75 15.65 4.16 -8.29
CA LYS A 75 16.65 5.11 -8.79
C LYS A 75 16.46 5.44 -10.28
N VAL A 76 15.69 4.63 -11.02
CA VAL A 76 15.29 5.01 -12.38
C VAL A 76 14.25 6.12 -12.24
N LYS A 77 14.57 7.29 -12.69
CA LYS A 77 13.65 8.43 -12.74
C LYS A 77 12.51 8.11 -13.72
N PHE A 78 11.52 7.39 -13.28
CA PHE A 78 10.23 7.30 -13.99
C PHE A 78 9.50 8.64 -14.05
N ALA A 79 10.09 9.70 -13.46
CA ALA A 79 9.62 11.07 -13.58
C ALA A 79 9.34 11.46 -15.03
N ASP A 80 10.23 11.07 -15.94
CA ASP A 80 10.04 11.35 -17.35
C ASP A 80 8.96 10.46 -17.98
N ALA A 81 8.72 9.27 -17.47
CA ALA A 81 7.69 8.38 -17.97
C ALA A 81 6.28 8.85 -17.57
N VAL A 82 6.08 9.30 -16.32
CA VAL A 82 4.79 9.86 -15.89
C VAL A 82 4.53 11.21 -16.56
N SER A 83 5.53 12.07 -16.69
CA SER A 83 5.41 13.32 -17.45
C SER A 83 5.22 13.07 -18.96
N ALA A 84 5.71 11.94 -19.49
CA ALA A 84 5.45 11.46 -20.85
C ALA A 84 4.06 10.78 -21.01
N GLY A 85 3.20 10.83 -20.00
CA GLY A 85 1.85 10.27 -20.04
C GLY A 85 1.73 8.79 -19.75
N TRP A 86 2.77 8.15 -19.23
CA TRP A 86 2.66 6.77 -18.75
C TRP A 86 1.75 6.70 -17.54
N ARG A 87 0.83 5.75 -17.56
CA ARG A 87 -0.02 5.50 -16.41
C ARG A 87 0.77 4.80 -15.31
N GLN A 88 0.62 5.26 -14.09
CA GLN A 88 1.28 4.71 -12.90
C GLN A 88 1.26 3.17 -12.80
N PRO A 89 0.14 2.47 -13.13
CA PRO A 89 0.12 1.00 -13.08
C PRO A 89 1.14 0.32 -14.00
N LEU A 90 1.48 0.91 -15.14
CA LEU A 90 2.49 0.35 -16.02
C LEU A 90 3.90 0.46 -15.40
N ALA A 91 4.21 1.58 -14.75
CA ALA A 91 5.46 1.71 -13.99
C ALA A 91 5.55 0.67 -12.85
N TRP A 92 4.43 0.40 -12.20
CA TRP A 92 4.36 -0.65 -11.17
C TRP A 92 4.58 -2.05 -11.72
N LEU A 93 4.03 -2.38 -12.89
CA LEU A 93 4.28 -3.68 -13.55
C LEU A 93 5.76 -3.86 -13.88
N VAL A 94 6.37 -2.86 -14.51
CA VAL A 94 7.79 -2.92 -14.88
C VAL A 94 8.68 -3.04 -13.64
N GLY A 95 8.43 -2.23 -12.63
CA GLY A 95 9.19 -2.30 -11.37
C GLY A 95 8.98 -3.62 -10.63
N ALA A 96 7.78 -4.18 -10.63
CA ALA A 96 7.52 -5.49 -10.06
C ALA A 96 8.27 -6.61 -10.81
N LEU A 97 8.30 -6.54 -12.15
CA LEU A 97 9.08 -7.47 -12.98
C LEU A 97 10.57 -7.41 -12.65
N GLU A 98 11.11 -6.25 -12.30
CA GLU A 98 12.53 -6.13 -11.95
C GLU A 98 12.85 -6.84 -10.63
N VAL A 99 12.01 -6.67 -9.61
CA VAL A 99 12.31 -7.15 -8.24
C VAL A 99 11.78 -8.54 -7.93
N VAL A 100 10.82 -9.05 -8.69
CA VAL A 100 10.26 -10.38 -8.46
C VAL A 100 11.29 -11.47 -8.73
N ASP A 101 11.40 -12.40 -7.79
CA ASP A 101 12.27 -13.57 -7.87
C ASP A 101 11.43 -14.84 -7.81
N PRO A 102 11.35 -15.62 -8.90
CA PRO A 102 10.54 -16.85 -8.95
C PRO A 102 10.94 -17.90 -7.90
N SER A 103 12.17 -17.88 -7.43
CA SER A 103 12.64 -18.82 -6.40
C SER A 103 12.13 -18.47 -4.99
N ARG A 104 11.71 -17.20 -4.78
CA ARG A 104 11.39 -16.62 -3.47
C ARG A 104 9.93 -16.20 -3.35
N HIS A 105 9.32 -15.75 -4.45
CA HIS A 105 7.99 -15.17 -4.42
C HIS A 105 6.94 -16.15 -4.97
N SER A 106 5.82 -16.24 -4.26
CA SER A 106 4.66 -17.05 -4.66
C SER A 106 3.69 -16.29 -5.56
N CYS A 107 3.58 -14.98 -5.36
CA CYS A 107 2.76 -14.07 -6.15
C CYS A 107 3.26 -12.63 -5.97
N VAL A 108 2.87 -11.76 -6.90
CA VAL A 108 2.93 -10.30 -6.73
C VAL A 108 1.52 -9.80 -6.45
N GLU A 109 1.35 -9.00 -5.40
CA GLU A 109 0.04 -8.48 -4.97
C GLU A 109 -0.02 -6.97 -5.06
N ILE A 110 -1.08 -6.46 -5.68
CA ILE A 110 -1.40 -5.03 -5.75
C ILE A 110 -2.79 -4.79 -5.14
N GLY A 111 -2.90 -3.78 -4.26
CA GLY A 111 -4.10 -3.47 -3.52
C GLY A 111 -5.05 -2.56 -4.28
N TYR A 112 -5.78 -3.07 -5.29
CA TYR A 112 -6.93 -2.37 -5.87
C TYR A 112 -8.21 -2.83 -5.20
N VAL A 113 -9.08 -1.87 -4.89
CA VAL A 113 -10.34 -2.07 -4.14
C VAL A 113 -11.57 -1.73 -5.00
N ILE A 114 -12.76 -2.06 -4.52
CA ILE A 114 -14.01 -1.67 -5.19
C ILE A 114 -14.04 -0.14 -5.39
N GLY A 115 -14.32 0.28 -6.61
CA GLY A 115 -14.41 1.69 -6.99
C GLY A 115 -13.10 2.32 -7.48
N ASP A 116 -11.97 1.59 -7.42
CA ASP A 116 -10.78 2.02 -8.14
C ASP A 116 -10.97 1.88 -9.65
N GLU A 117 -10.58 2.90 -10.40
CA GLU A 117 -10.65 2.87 -11.87
C GLU A 117 -9.85 1.70 -12.47
N MET A 118 -8.79 1.29 -11.76
CA MET A 118 -7.92 0.21 -12.20
C MET A 118 -8.51 -1.18 -12.04
N THR A 119 -9.59 -1.35 -11.27
CA THR A 119 -10.27 -2.65 -11.18
C THR A 119 -10.83 -3.11 -12.52
N GLN A 120 -11.22 -2.19 -13.39
CA GLN A 120 -11.67 -2.49 -14.75
C GLN A 120 -10.51 -2.90 -15.68
N GLN A 121 -9.27 -2.62 -15.29
CA GLN A 121 -8.06 -2.90 -16.07
C GLN A 121 -7.29 -4.14 -15.59
N ILE A 122 -7.79 -4.85 -14.59
CA ILE A 122 -7.07 -6.00 -13.98
C ILE A 122 -6.73 -7.06 -15.02
N HIS A 123 -7.68 -7.40 -15.88
CA HIS A 123 -7.42 -8.37 -16.96
C HIS A 123 -6.30 -7.90 -17.90
N ASN A 124 -6.29 -6.63 -18.29
CA ASN A 124 -5.26 -6.05 -19.14
C ASN A 124 -3.89 -6.05 -18.44
N LEU A 125 -3.85 -5.76 -17.14
CA LEU A 125 -2.62 -5.80 -16.35
C LEU A 125 -2.06 -7.23 -16.24
N GLN A 126 -2.91 -8.23 -16.02
CA GLN A 126 -2.52 -9.64 -15.98
C GLN A 126 -2.05 -10.14 -17.35
N THR A 127 -2.71 -9.73 -18.43
CA THR A 127 -2.30 -10.04 -19.79
C THR A 127 -0.94 -9.43 -20.14
N ALA A 128 -0.73 -8.15 -19.78
CA ALA A 128 0.56 -7.49 -19.97
C ALA A 128 1.66 -8.16 -19.15
N TRP A 129 1.37 -8.53 -17.91
CA TRP A 129 2.29 -9.28 -17.04
C TRP A 129 2.73 -10.58 -17.67
N ALA A 130 1.77 -11.38 -18.14
CA ALA A 130 2.05 -12.67 -18.79
C ALA A 130 2.86 -12.51 -20.09
N ALA A 131 2.57 -11.48 -20.89
CA ALA A 131 3.29 -11.19 -22.12
C ALA A 131 4.74 -10.70 -21.89
N LEU A 132 4.95 -9.90 -20.84
CA LEU A 132 6.28 -9.37 -20.50
C LEU A 132 7.15 -10.41 -19.80
N TRP A 133 6.56 -11.36 -19.08
CA TRP A 133 7.31 -12.33 -18.27
C TRP A 133 8.39 -13.06 -19.04
N PRO A 134 8.13 -13.75 -20.17
CA PRO A 134 9.15 -14.52 -20.90
C PRO A 134 10.22 -13.62 -21.56
N ILE A 135 9.97 -12.32 -21.68
CA ILE A 135 10.94 -11.35 -22.21
C ILE A 135 11.94 -10.92 -21.11
N VAL A 136 11.48 -10.81 -19.87
CA VAL A 136 12.27 -10.25 -18.76
C VAL A 136 12.79 -11.30 -17.80
N LYS A 137 12.10 -12.42 -17.66
CA LYS A 137 12.39 -13.47 -16.66
C LYS A 137 12.52 -14.85 -17.30
N ILE A 138 13.36 -15.68 -16.68
CA ILE A 138 13.50 -17.09 -17.00
C ILE A 138 12.79 -17.91 -15.93
N GLY A 139 12.10 -18.97 -16.32
CA GLY A 139 11.44 -19.91 -15.41
C GLY A 139 9.93 -19.68 -15.27
N GLU A 140 9.36 -20.35 -14.28
CA GLU A 140 7.93 -20.32 -14.03
C GLU A 140 7.43 -18.89 -13.68
N MET A 141 6.32 -18.52 -14.29
CA MET A 141 5.72 -17.21 -14.06
C MET A 141 5.16 -17.10 -12.63
N VAL A 142 5.61 -16.09 -11.91
CA VAL A 142 4.99 -15.69 -10.63
C VAL A 142 3.68 -14.93 -10.95
N PRO A 143 2.52 -15.36 -10.43
CA PRO A 143 1.24 -14.73 -10.75
C PRO A 143 1.14 -13.31 -10.19
N LEU A 144 0.52 -12.43 -10.97
CA LEU A 144 0.08 -11.10 -10.52
C LEU A 144 -1.37 -11.19 -10.02
N THR A 145 -1.60 -10.79 -8.78
CA THR A 145 -2.90 -10.93 -8.10
C THR A 145 -3.38 -9.62 -7.48
N PHE A 146 -4.70 -9.52 -7.29
CA PHE A 146 -5.39 -8.34 -6.78
C PHE A 146 -6.39 -8.75 -5.69
N PRO A 147 -5.93 -9.08 -4.46
CA PRO A 147 -6.76 -9.74 -3.45
C PRO A 147 -7.90 -8.87 -2.91
N LEU A 148 -7.86 -7.54 -3.09
CA LEU A 148 -8.84 -6.61 -2.52
C LEU A 148 -9.95 -6.17 -3.49
N THR A 149 -10.07 -6.79 -4.66
CA THR A 149 -11.04 -6.37 -5.69
C THR A 149 -12.51 -6.42 -5.26
N LEU A 150 -12.83 -7.21 -4.24
CA LEU A 150 -14.16 -7.29 -3.63
C LEU A 150 -14.25 -6.58 -2.28
N THR A 151 -13.22 -5.85 -1.88
CA THR A 151 -13.15 -5.13 -0.60
C THR A 151 -13.37 -3.65 -0.83
N SER A 152 -14.23 -3.03 -0.04
CA SER A 152 -14.42 -1.57 -0.04
C SER A 152 -13.47 -0.87 0.92
N LYS A 153 -13.19 0.41 0.69
CA LYS A 153 -12.40 1.23 1.63
C LYS A 153 -13.05 1.30 3.02
N PHE A 154 -14.38 1.28 3.07
CA PHE A 154 -15.11 1.19 4.33
C PHE A 154 -14.73 -0.06 5.13
N GLN A 155 -14.72 -1.24 4.51
CA GLN A 155 -14.34 -2.49 5.17
C GLN A 155 -12.88 -2.47 5.63
N ILE A 156 -12.00 -1.82 4.88
CA ILE A 156 -10.59 -1.66 5.27
C ILE A 156 -10.49 -0.78 6.52
N ILE A 157 -11.18 0.37 6.55
CA ILE A 157 -11.17 1.29 7.69
C ILE A 157 -11.72 0.60 8.94
N GLU A 158 -12.79 -0.19 8.80
CA GLU A 158 -13.40 -0.93 9.91
C GLU A 158 -12.47 -2.02 10.48
N ALA A 159 -11.69 -2.66 9.62
CA ALA A 159 -10.85 -3.80 9.98
C ALA A 159 -9.43 -3.45 10.44
N LEU A 160 -8.91 -2.28 10.04
CA LEU A 160 -7.56 -1.86 10.42
C LEU A 160 -7.51 -1.40 11.88
N PRO A 161 -6.51 -1.85 12.67
CA PRO A 161 -6.22 -1.26 13.97
C PRO A 161 -5.90 0.24 13.85
N ALA A 162 -6.31 1.02 14.86
CA ALA A 162 -6.18 2.47 14.89
C ALA A 162 -4.76 2.96 14.60
N GLU A 163 -3.77 2.35 15.25
CA GLU A 163 -2.37 2.71 15.09
C GLU A 163 -1.86 2.47 13.67
N VAL A 164 -2.30 1.37 13.02
CA VAL A 164 -1.93 1.06 11.63
C VAL A 164 -2.61 2.05 10.69
N TYR A 165 -3.91 2.34 10.91
CA TYR A 165 -4.64 3.33 10.12
C TYR A 165 -4.01 4.72 10.23
N ALA A 166 -3.67 5.16 11.44
CA ALA A 166 -3.04 6.47 11.68
C ALA A 166 -1.65 6.60 11.03
N ALA A 167 -0.94 5.48 10.87
CA ALA A 167 0.36 5.46 10.20
C ALA A 167 0.27 5.57 8.67
N THR A 168 -0.91 5.34 8.05
CA THR A 168 -1.07 5.38 6.59
C THR A 168 -0.98 6.80 6.03
N TRP A 169 -0.57 6.89 4.76
CA TRP A 169 -0.53 8.14 4.02
C TRP A 169 -1.26 8.00 2.68
N SER A 170 -2.17 8.93 2.39
CA SER A 170 -2.95 8.88 1.14
C SER A 170 -2.84 10.14 0.29
N CYS A 171 -2.31 11.24 0.82
CA CYS A 171 -2.26 12.52 0.10
C CYS A 171 -1.29 12.49 -1.07
N GLU A 172 -1.79 12.86 -2.25
CA GLU A 172 -0.99 12.91 -3.47
C GLU A 172 -0.27 14.25 -3.69
N LEU A 173 -0.75 15.30 -3.04
CA LEU A 173 -0.24 16.67 -3.18
C LEU A 173 0.10 17.26 -1.80
N PRO A 174 1.08 16.68 -1.07
CA PRO A 174 1.41 17.16 0.26
C PRO A 174 1.86 18.62 0.24
N ILE A 175 1.42 19.38 1.24
CA ILE A 175 1.80 20.77 1.44
C ILE A 175 2.78 20.90 2.59
N HIS A 176 3.56 21.98 2.59
CA HIS A 176 4.44 22.32 3.70
C HIS A 176 3.74 23.36 4.57
N ASP A 177 3.40 22.96 5.79
CA ASP A 177 2.94 23.86 6.85
C ASP A 177 4.17 24.32 7.66
N VAL A 178 4.27 25.62 7.92
CA VAL A 178 5.44 26.19 8.59
C VAL A 178 5.60 25.67 10.02
N PHE A 179 4.49 25.30 10.67
CA PHE A 179 4.49 24.84 12.06
C PHE A 179 4.45 23.31 12.20
N LYS A 180 3.80 22.62 11.26
CA LYS A 180 3.55 21.17 11.32
C LYS A 180 4.44 20.35 10.38
N GLY A 181 5.28 21.00 9.57
CA GLY A 181 6.07 20.33 8.55
C GLY A 181 5.22 19.91 7.36
N VAL A 182 5.46 18.71 6.81
CA VAL A 182 4.69 18.22 5.67
C VAL A 182 3.36 17.62 6.14
N THR A 183 2.26 18.12 5.57
CA THR A 183 0.88 17.71 5.92
C THR A 183 0.06 17.32 4.69
N GLU A 184 -1.04 16.62 4.90
CA GLU A 184 -2.02 16.34 3.84
C GLU A 184 -2.65 17.63 3.33
N CYS A 185 -2.81 17.76 2.00
CA CYS A 185 -3.38 18.97 1.39
C CYS A 185 -4.89 19.14 1.64
N GLY A 186 -5.58 18.07 2.03
CA GLY A 186 -7.01 18.04 2.30
C GLY A 186 -7.93 18.22 1.10
N ARG A 187 -7.41 18.41 -0.13
CA ARG A 187 -8.17 18.77 -1.35
C ARG A 187 -7.88 17.93 -2.59
N CYS A 188 -6.86 17.05 -2.56
CA CYS A 188 -6.65 16.12 -3.66
C CYS A 188 -7.69 14.99 -3.59
N ARG A 189 -7.91 14.30 -4.72
CA ARG A 189 -8.88 13.21 -4.81
C ARG A 189 -8.71 12.16 -3.68
N ALA A 190 -7.49 11.80 -3.35
CA ALA A 190 -7.22 10.83 -2.28
C ALA A 190 -7.65 11.36 -0.90
N CYS A 191 -7.37 12.63 -0.58
CA CYS A 191 -7.82 13.26 0.65
C CYS A 191 -9.35 13.37 0.73
N GLU A 192 -10.01 13.76 -0.35
CA GLU A 192 -11.48 13.84 -0.42
C GLU A 192 -12.12 12.46 -0.26
N THR A 193 -11.59 11.45 -0.96
CA THR A 193 -12.06 10.07 -0.82
C THR A 193 -11.92 9.59 0.63
N ARG A 194 -10.77 9.83 1.28
CA ARG A 194 -10.56 9.45 2.67
C ARG A 194 -11.59 10.12 3.60
N LYS A 195 -11.85 11.40 3.44
CA LYS A 195 -12.89 12.13 4.22
C LYS A 195 -14.27 11.54 4.02
N LEU A 196 -14.65 11.24 2.77
CA LEU A 196 -15.94 10.64 2.45
C LEU A 196 -16.10 9.24 3.08
N GLU A 197 -15.07 8.42 3.05
CA GLU A 197 -15.12 7.08 3.65
C GLU A 197 -15.21 7.14 5.19
N VAL A 198 -14.51 8.07 5.84
CA VAL A 198 -14.65 8.32 7.28
C VAL A 198 -16.08 8.77 7.63
N LEU A 199 -16.66 9.68 6.82
CA LEU A 199 -18.03 10.11 7.00
C LEU A 199 -19.03 8.95 6.81
N ARG A 200 -18.85 8.12 5.80
CA ARG A 200 -19.65 6.91 5.57
C ARG A 200 -19.56 5.93 6.74
N TYR A 201 -18.36 5.76 7.29
CA TYR A 201 -18.16 4.94 8.49
C TYR A 201 -19.03 5.46 9.64
N LYS A 202 -18.97 6.77 9.94
CA LYS A 202 -19.77 7.41 10.97
C LYS A 202 -21.28 7.25 10.72
N MET A 203 -21.73 7.47 9.50
CA MET A 203 -23.16 7.32 9.13
C MET A 203 -23.68 5.89 9.29
N ARG A 204 -22.86 4.88 8.97
CA ARG A 204 -23.27 3.46 9.04
C ARG A 204 -23.19 2.88 10.44
N THR A 205 -22.20 3.27 11.21
CA THR A 205 -21.95 2.70 12.55
C THR A 205 -22.51 3.54 13.68
N GLY A 206 -22.85 4.81 13.42
CA GLY A 206 -23.18 5.79 14.45
C GLY A 206 -21.99 6.21 15.31
N ARG A 207 -20.78 5.71 15.01
CA ARG A 207 -19.55 5.94 15.79
C ARG A 207 -18.63 6.90 15.05
N ASP A 208 -17.95 7.73 15.81
CA ASP A 208 -16.86 8.56 15.29
C ASP A 208 -15.61 7.69 15.18
N LEU A 209 -14.98 7.67 13.99
CA LEU A 209 -13.79 6.86 13.77
C LEU A 209 -12.63 7.27 14.69
N GLU A 210 -12.47 8.58 14.95
CA GLU A 210 -11.43 9.07 15.84
C GLU A 210 -11.65 8.59 17.28
N ALA A 211 -12.90 8.58 17.75
CA ALA A 211 -13.25 8.06 19.07
C ALA A 211 -13.00 6.54 19.15
N VAL A 212 -13.37 5.78 18.12
CA VAL A 212 -13.09 4.33 18.05
C VAL A 212 -11.59 4.06 18.08
N HIS A 213 -10.80 4.85 17.35
CA HIS A 213 -9.36 4.72 17.34
C HIS A 213 -8.73 5.09 18.69
N ALA A 214 -9.23 6.13 19.36
CA ALA A 214 -8.78 6.51 20.71
C ALA A 214 -9.06 5.40 21.73
N GLU A 215 -10.24 4.78 21.69
CA GLU A 215 -10.57 3.61 22.53
C GLU A 215 -9.62 2.44 22.29
N GLN A 216 -9.30 2.13 21.03
CA GLN A 216 -8.37 1.04 20.68
C GLN A 216 -6.95 1.33 21.20
N LEU A 217 -6.46 2.55 21.04
CA LEU A 217 -5.14 2.98 21.54
C LEU A 217 -5.07 2.86 23.06
N ALA A 218 -6.09 3.31 23.78
CA ALA A 218 -6.14 3.20 25.24
C ALA A 218 -6.09 1.74 25.72
N VAL A 219 -6.71 0.81 25.00
CA VAL A 219 -6.64 -0.64 25.31
C VAL A 219 -5.23 -1.19 25.10
N ILE A 220 -4.54 -0.75 24.04
CA ILE A 220 -3.15 -1.17 23.76
C ILE A 220 -2.21 -0.67 24.84
N GLU A 221 -2.28 0.62 25.18
CA GLU A 221 -1.46 1.22 26.25
C GLU A 221 -1.68 0.58 27.63
N ALA A 222 -2.91 0.12 27.90
CA ALA A 222 -3.23 -0.59 29.13
C ALA A 222 -2.63 -2.00 29.20
N ARG A 223 -2.33 -2.62 28.07
CA ARG A 223 -1.70 -3.96 28.00
C ARG A 223 -0.16 -3.90 28.10
N GLU A 224 0.45 -2.75 27.83
CA GLU A 224 1.90 -2.54 27.88
C GLU A 224 2.39 -2.10 29.27
N LYS A 225 1.48 -1.80 30.19
CA LYS A 225 1.73 -1.52 31.63
C LYS A 225 1.57 -2.75 32.48
#